data_e28c1ef0f900388d75c3a140cb820dfd
#
_entry.id   e28c1ef0f900388d75c3a140cb820dfd
#
_cell.length_a   1.000
_cell.length_b   1.000
_cell.length_c   1.000
_cell.angle_alpha   90.00
_cell.angle_beta   90.00
_cell.angle_gamma   90.00
#
_symmetry.space_group_name_H-M   'P 1'
#
loop_
_entity.id
_entity.type
_entity.pdbx_description
1 polymer ?
#
loop_
_entity_poly.entity_id
_entity_poly.type
_entity_poly.pdbx_seq_one_letter_code
_entity_poly.pdbx_strand_id
1 'polypeptide(L)'
;DFIKKIGLATVGLPLLSSFELSKECLFVEDQVEREKFDFKIYAEYDKLGYYVRENGNIITGMEKVYYISEVIDEKEVYIQNELVHEYPYYEILKIFSAGDGYIRMETKYVGDSLAFGKQFIYDKDGKLTVVDQDKKFGKIKLDYIMSFLQDKGIINLKTGAGWYNKDFDLNYAIDFIEEDKVWEIVQVEAEPYDPKKHGVPKEIKGVAICLKDYVDIVWYIDGETGQVYTKEEYKNRNKSPKTIRTF
;
A
#
# COMPACT_ATOMS: atom_id res chain seq x y z
N ASP A 1 -13.56 8.54 -21.08
CA ASP A 1 -14.11 9.31 -19.93
C ASP A 1 -13.76 8.70 -18.58
N PHE A 2 -13.44 7.40 -18.51
CA PHE A 2 -13.06 6.68 -17.29
C PHE A 2 -11.72 7.20 -16.72
N ILE A 3 -10.77 7.50 -17.58
CA ILE A 3 -9.38 7.83 -17.18
C ILE A 3 -9.20 9.32 -16.83
N LYS A 4 -10.07 10.20 -17.30
CA LYS A 4 -9.97 11.65 -17.03
C LYS A 4 -10.26 12.07 -15.58
N LYS A 5 -10.68 11.14 -14.72
CA LYS A 5 -11.05 11.40 -13.32
C LYS A 5 -10.09 10.81 -12.29
N ILE A 6 -9.00 10.17 -12.72
CA ILE A 6 -7.94 9.82 -11.78
C ILE A 6 -7.26 11.14 -11.39
N GLY A 7 -7.91 11.85 -10.48
CA GLY A 7 -7.34 13.05 -9.87
C GLY A 7 -6.07 12.66 -9.14
N LEU A 8 -5.02 13.50 -9.27
CA LEU A 8 -3.83 13.44 -8.45
C LEU A 8 -4.25 13.36 -6.98
N ALA A 9 -4.38 12.15 -6.46
CA ALA A 9 -4.12 11.94 -5.05
C ALA A 9 -2.63 12.24 -4.92
N THR A 10 -2.28 13.37 -4.35
CA THR A 10 -0.95 13.60 -3.82
C THR A 10 -0.73 12.45 -2.85
N VAL A 11 -0.09 11.40 -3.33
CA VAL A 11 0.37 10.30 -2.49
C VAL A 11 1.35 10.95 -1.53
N GLY A 12 0.86 11.29 -0.35
CA GLY A 12 1.74 11.58 0.76
C GLY A 12 2.55 10.32 0.95
N LEU A 13 3.77 10.31 0.40
CA LEU A 13 4.71 9.21 0.62
C LEU A 13 4.78 9.02 2.14
N PRO A 14 4.41 7.84 2.66
CA PRO A 14 4.58 7.60 4.08
C PRO A 14 6.05 7.82 4.36
N LEU A 15 6.34 8.64 5.35
CA LEU A 15 7.66 8.75 5.93
C LEU A 15 8.06 7.32 6.29
N LEU A 16 8.93 6.74 5.47
CA LEU A 16 9.51 5.43 5.73
C LEU A 16 10.22 5.55 7.08
N SER A 17 9.49 5.20 8.14
CA SER A 17 10.04 5.15 9.48
C SER A 17 11.21 4.17 9.44
N SER A 18 12.37 4.63 9.87
CA SER A 18 13.64 3.93 10.10
C SER A 18 13.55 2.42 9.92
N PHE A 19 13.76 1.95 8.68
CA PHE A 19 13.95 0.55 8.39
C PHE A 19 15.38 0.18 8.83
N GLU A 20 15.53 -0.51 9.94
CA GLU A 20 16.75 -1.28 10.17
C GLU A 20 16.80 -2.36 9.08
N LEU A 21 17.64 -2.13 8.06
CA LEU A 21 17.99 -3.13 7.06
C LEU A 21 18.53 -4.35 7.82
N SER A 22 17.68 -5.35 8.06
CA SER A 22 18.13 -6.61 8.63
C SER A 22 19.23 -7.18 7.72
N LYS A 23 20.30 -7.72 8.32
CA LYS A 23 21.53 -8.19 7.64
C LYS A 23 21.32 -9.36 6.65
N GLU A 24 20.09 -9.68 6.29
CA GLU A 24 19.74 -10.76 5.35
C GLU A 24 19.40 -10.23 3.94
N CYS A 25 20.19 -9.29 3.42
CA CYS A 25 20.12 -8.94 2.01
C CYS A 25 20.77 -10.04 1.17
N LEU A 26 20.01 -10.66 0.27
CA LEU A 26 20.55 -11.52 -0.77
C LEU A 26 21.18 -10.64 -1.86
N PHE A 27 22.50 -10.68 -1.98
CA PHE A 27 23.18 -10.04 -3.10
C PHE A 27 23.10 -10.96 -4.33
N VAL A 28 22.59 -10.43 -5.43
CA VAL A 28 22.58 -11.10 -6.74
C VAL A 28 23.65 -10.43 -7.58
N GLU A 29 24.71 -11.18 -7.95
CA GLU A 29 25.86 -10.63 -8.70
C GLU A 29 25.62 -10.49 -10.21
N ASP A 30 24.53 -11.02 -10.76
CA ASP A 30 24.25 -10.92 -12.19
C ASP A 30 23.89 -9.47 -12.56
N GLN A 31 24.60 -8.94 -13.56
CA GLN A 31 24.29 -7.64 -14.18
C GLN A 31 22.94 -7.75 -14.90
N VAL A 32 21.85 -7.56 -14.18
CA VAL A 32 20.53 -7.37 -14.78
C VAL A 32 20.55 -6.02 -15.49
N GLU A 33 20.18 -6.01 -16.78
CA GLU A 33 20.04 -4.77 -17.52
C GLU A 33 19.01 -3.89 -16.78
N ARG A 34 19.49 -2.76 -16.26
CA ARG A 34 18.66 -1.85 -15.47
C ARG A 34 17.72 -1.07 -16.36
N GLU A 35 16.45 -1.02 -15.97
CA GLU A 35 15.47 -0.17 -16.64
C GLU A 35 15.91 1.31 -16.59
N LYS A 36 15.64 2.03 -17.68
CA LYS A 36 15.81 3.48 -17.76
C LYS A 36 14.45 4.17 -17.82
N PHE A 37 14.40 5.34 -17.20
CA PHE A 37 13.26 6.23 -17.31
C PHE A 37 12.99 6.63 -18.77
N ASP A 38 11.77 6.43 -19.22
CA ASP A 38 11.38 6.72 -20.60
C ASP A 38 10.78 8.13 -20.71
N PHE A 39 11.59 9.07 -21.13
CA PHE A 39 11.18 10.46 -21.35
C PHE A 39 10.14 10.63 -22.45
N LYS A 40 9.98 9.67 -23.39
CA LYS A 40 8.94 9.74 -24.42
C LYS A 40 7.60 9.39 -23.78
N ILE A 41 7.55 8.33 -23.00
CA ILE A 41 6.36 7.96 -22.21
C ILE A 41 5.99 9.10 -21.27
N TYR A 42 6.98 9.70 -20.59
CA TYR A 42 6.74 10.85 -19.70
C TYR A 42 6.10 12.02 -20.43
N ALA A 43 6.58 12.37 -21.62
CA ALA A 43 6.03 13.47 -22.41
C ALA A 43 4.61 13.19 -22.93
N GLU A 44 4.24 11.92 -23.14
CA GLU A 44 2.88 11.51 -23.49
C GLU A 44 1.97 11.49 -22.26
N TYR A 45 2.46 10.99 -21.15
CA TYR A 45 1.78 11.02 -19.85
C TYR A 45 1.43 12.45 -19.44
N ASP A 46 2.37 13.40 -19.54
CA ASP A 46 2.17 14.81 -19.17
C ASP A 46 1.00 15.47 -19.96
N LYS A 47 0.74 15.01 -21.18
CA LYS A 47 -0.39 15.48 -22.00
C LYS A 47 -1.73 14.87 -21.65
N LEU A 48 -1.74 13.59 -21.25
CA LEU A 48 -2.95 12.80 -21.12
C LEU A 48 -3.33 12.51 -19.67
N GLY A 49 -2.35 12.59 -18.73
CA GLY A 49 -2.49 12.19 -17.34
C GLY A 49 -2.47 10.67 -17.13
N TYR A 50 -2.16 9.89 -18.15
CA TYR A 50 -1.97 8.45 -18.09
C TYR A 50 -1.24 7.93 -19.33
N TYR A 51 -0.70 6.71 -19.25
CA TYR A 51 -0.14 5.99 -20.39
C TYR A 51 -0.45 4.49 -20.26
N VAL A 52 -0.88 3.85 -21.36
CA VAL A 52 -1.17 2.41 -21.40
C VAL A 52 0.00 1.69 -22.09
N ARG A 53 0.65 0.79 -21.38
CA ARG A 53 1.72 -0.06 -21.92
C ARG A 53 1.17 -1.16 -22.84
N GLU A 54 2.02 -1.75 -23.67
CA GLU A 54 1.66 -2.85 -24.58
C GLU A 54 1.11 -4.09 -23.84
N ASN A 55 1.58 -4.36 -22.62
CA ASN A 55 1.09 -5.44 -21.76
C ASN A 55 -0.23 -5.12 -21.03
N GLY A 56 -0.83 -3.97 -21.30
CA GLY A 56 -2.07 -3.53 -20.69
C GLY A 56 -1.92 -2.81 -19.35
N ASN A 57 -0.72 -2.76 -18.75
CA ASN A 57 -0.48 -1.99 -17.54
C ASN A 57 -0.69 -0.50 -17.79
N ILE A 58 -1.16 0.21 -16.79
CA ILE A 58 -1.47 1.64 -16.90
C ILE A 58 -0.54 2.42 -15.97
N ILE A 59 0.25 3.33 -16.53
CA ILE A 59 0.99 4.30 -15.74
C ILE A 59 0.00 5.38 -15.29
N THR A 60 -0.18 5.48 -13.98
CA THR A 60 -1.14 6.37 -13.32
C THR A 60 -0.48 7.60 -12.71
N GLY A 61 0.83 7.57 -12.53
CA GLY A 61 1.62 8.67 -12.00
C GLY A 61 3.03 8.69 -12.56
N MET A 62 3.48 9.85 -13.03
CA MET A 62 4.88 10.12 -13.38
C MET A 62 5.22 11.56 -13.00
N GLU A 63 6.19 11.73 -12.11
CA GLU A 63 6.60 13.05 -11.66
C GLU A 63 8.09 13.12 -11.31
N LYS A 64 8.67 14.31 -11.44
CA LYS A 64 10.00 14.60 -10.91
C LYS A 64 9.84 15.26 -9.55
N VAL A 65 10.42 14.64 -8.53
CA VAL A 65 10.29 15.12 -7.14
C VAL A 65 11.65 15.29 -6.46
N TYR A 66 11.64 16.12 -5.42
CA TYR A 66 12.73 16.15 -4.45
C TYR A 66 12.50 15.05 -3.42
N TYR A 67 13.41 14.07 -3.37
CA TYR A 67 13.25 12.86 -2.58
C TYR A 67 14.30 12.78 -1.49
N ILE A 68 13.89 12.52 -0.25
CA ILE A 68 14.77 12.27 0.87
C ILE A 68 14.52 10.85 1.35
N SER A 69 15.51 9.99 1.22
CA SER A 69 15.43 8.59 1.66
C SER A 69 16.80 8.16 2.19
N GLU A 70 16.76 7.31 3.21
CA GLU A 70 17.97 6.64 3.71
C GLU A 70 18.43 5.51 2.78
N VAL A 71 17.54 5.05 1.90
CA VAL A 71 17.77 3.90 1.00
C VAL A 71 18.34 4.34 -0.36
N ILE A 72 17.93 5.52 -0.85
CA ILE A 72 18.34 6.06 -2.15
C ILE A 72 19.14 7.34 -1.90
N ASP A 73 20.44 7.29 -2.20
CA ASP A 73 21.35 8.44 -2.05
C ASP A 73 21.22 9.39 -3.24
N GLU A 74 20.04 9.93 -3.46
CA GLU A 74 19.75 10.92 -4.50
C GLU A 74 18.71 11.93 -4.02
N LYS A 75 18.93 13.20 -4.39
CA LYS A 75 18.04 14.30 -3.97
C LYS A 75 16.88 14.52 -4.94
N GLU A 76 17.08 14.27 -6.21
CA GLU A 76 16.06 14.41 -7.25
C GLU A 76 15.87 13.07 -7.96
N VAL A 77 14.63 12.65 -8.08
CA VAL A 77 14.25 11.39 -8.72
C VAL A 77 13.02 11.58 -9.60
N TYR A 78 12.83 10.67 -10.55
CA TYR A 78 11.54 10.48 -11.21
C TYR A 78 10.81 9.33 -10.51
N ILE A 79 9.57 9.55 -10.15
CA ILE A 79 8.66 8.54 -9.60
C ILE A 79 7.69 8.13 -10.70
N GLN A 80 7.45 6.82 -10.82
CA GLN A 80 6.45 6.25 -11.70
C GLN A 80 5.59 5.24 -10.93
N ASN A 81 4.27 5.44 -10.96
CA ASN A 81 3.29 4.49 -10.47
C ASN A 81 2.67 3.75 -11.64
N GLU A 82 2.56 2.43 -11.55
CA GLU A 82 2.05 1.57 -12.60
C GLU A 82 1.03 0.59 -12.03
N LEU A 83 -0.23 0.71 -12.46
CA LEU A 83 -1.30 -0.22 -12.14
C LEU A 83 -1.16 -1.47 -13.01
N VAL A 84 -1.16 -2.65 -12.41
CA VAL A 84 -0.97 -3.92 -13.10
C VAL A 84 -2.30 -4.44 -13.64
N HIS A 85 -2.41 -4.63 -14.96
CA HIS A 85 -3.64 -5.05 -15.62
C HIS A 85 -4.19 -6.40 -15.11
N GLU A 86 -3.32 -7.37 -14.89
CA GLU A 86 -3.73 -8.70 -14.41
C GLU A 86 -4.12 -8.73 -12.93
N TYR A 87 -3.65 -7.75 -12.16
CA TYR A 87 -3.85 -7.65 -10.72
C TYR A 87 -4.24 -6.22 -10.34
N PRO A 88 -5.47 -5.80 -10.63
CA PRO A 88 -5.90 -4.39 -10.49
C PRO A 88 -6.01 -3.90 -9.05
N TYR A 89 -5.51 -4.66 -8.08
CA TYR A 89 -5.53 -4.34 -6.66
C TYR A 89 -4.15 -3.96 -6.09
N TYR A 90 -3.11 -3.91 -6.93
CA TYR A 90 -1.81 -3.38 -6.51
C TYR A 90 -1.13 -2.56 -7.59
N GLU A 91 -0.23 -1.70 -7.15
CA GLU A 91 0.59 -0.86 -8.00
C GLU A 91 2.07 -1.24 -7.87
N ILE A 92 2.83 -0.97 -8.93
CA ILE A 92 4.29 -1.00 -8.92
C ILE A 92 4.78 0.43 -8.84
N LEU A 93 5.49 0.77 -7.77
CA LEU A 93 6.24 2.01 -7.66
C LEU A 93 7.65 1.80 -8.18
N LYS A 94 8.07 2.63 -9.13
CA LYS A 94 9.42 2.70 -9.64
C LYS A 94 10.03 4.07 -9.35
N ILE A 95 11.25 4.08 -8.88
CA ILE A 95 12.02 5.31 -8.64
C ILE A 95 13.26 5.28 -9.52
N PHE A 96 13.45 6.34 -10.29
CA PHE A 96 14.58 6.50 -11.21
C PHE A 96 15.42 7.71 -10.82
N SER A 97 16.73 7.62 -10.99
CA SER A 97 17.63 8.73 -10.83
C SER A 97 17.32 9.88 -11.80
N ALA A 98 17.27 11.10 -11.31
CA ALA A 98 17.20 12.26 -12.19
C ALA A 98 18.55 12.58 -12.87
N GLY A 99 19.65 12.05 -12.34
CA GLY A 99 21.00 12.27 -12.88
C GLY A 99 21.33 11.43 -14.10
N ASP A 100 21.14 10.09 -13.99
CA ASP A 100 21.52 9.14 -15.05
C ASP A 100 20.31 8.42 -15.68
N GLY A 101 19.12 8.60 -15.12
CA GLY A 101 17.87 8.02 -15.60
C GLY A 101 17.67 6.53 -15.24
N TYR A 102 18.62 5.87 -14.60
CA TYR A 102 18.49 4.47 -14.25
C TYR A 102 17.58 4.26 -13.03
N ILE A 103 16.90 3.11 -13.00
CA ILE A 103 16.09 2.70 -11.87
C ILE A 103 16.96 2.55 -10.60
N ARG A 104 16.39 3.02 -9.49
CA ARG A 104 16.97 2.88 -8.15
C ARG A 104 16.14 1.98 -7.25
N MET A 105 14.84 1.95 -7.45
CA MET A 105 13.96 1.08 -6.67
C MET A 105 12.74 0.65 -7.48
N GLU A 106 12.32 -0.59 -7.25
CA GLU A 106 11.03 -1.10 -7.67
C GLU A 106 10.37 -1.82 -6.49
N THR A 107 9.11 -1.50 -6.21
CA THR A 107 8.36 -2.09 -5.11
C THR A 107 6.89 -2.22 -5.48
N LYS A 108 6.25 -3.31 -5.03
CA LYS A 108 4.80 -3.48 -5.13
C LYS A 108 4.12 -2.95 -3.89
N TYR A 109 3.01 -2.25 -4.09
CA TYR A 109 2.15 -1.73 -3.03
C TYR A 109 0.72 -2.18 -3.20
N VAL A 110 0.04 -2.41 -2.08
CA VAL A 110 -1.40 -2.60 -2.01
C VAL A 110 -2.00 -1.53 -1.12
N GLY A 111 -3.18 -1.02 -1.49
CA GLY A 111 -3.75 0.13 -0.80
C GLY A 111 -2.84 1.35 -0.92
N ASP A 112 -2.84 2.21 0.11
CA ASP A 112 -2.10 3.48 0.06
C ASP A 112 -0.59 3.33 0.26
N SER A 113 -0.11 2.28 0.93
CA SER A 113 1.30 2.28 1.36
C SER A 113 1.89 0.92 1.75
N LEU A 114 1.13 -0.15 1.74
CA LEU A 114 1.64 -1.43 2.21
C LEU A 114 2.51 -2.12 1.17
N ALA A 115 3.83 -2.05 1.33
CA ALA A 115 4.79 -2.77 0.50
C ALA A 115 4.72 -4.27 0.76
N PHE A 116 4.76 -5.10 -0.30
CA PHE A 116 4.75 -6.56 -0.23
C PHE A 116 5.61 -7.21 -1.32
N GLY A 117 5.85 -8.52 -1.20
CA GLY A 117 6.66 -9.26 -2.12
C GLY A 117 8.13 -8.83 -2.08
N LYS A 118 8.80 -8.91 -3.21
CA LYS A 118 10.21 -8.50 -3.34
C LYS A 118 10.32 -7.04 -3.74
N GLN A 119 11.14 -6.30 -3.00
CA GLN A 119 11.60 -4.96 -3.36
C GLN A 119 13.00 -5.05 -3.93
N PHE A 120 13.23 -4.39 -5.04
CA PHE A 120 14.52 -4.33 -5.74
C PHE A 120 15.12 -2.93 -5.55
N ILE A 121 16.36 -2.87 -5.05
CA ILE A 121 17.07 -1.63 -4.79
C ILE A 121 18.41 -1.68 -5.53
N TYR A 122 18.69 -0.67 -6.34
CA TYR A 122 19.92 -0.55 -7.10
C TYR A 122 20.73 0.63 -6.57
N ASP A 123 21.98 0.40 -6.20
CA ASP A 123 22.90 1.49 -5.91
C ASP A 123 23.30 2.23 -7.20
N LYS A 124 24.08 3.32 -7.04
CA LYS A 124 24.56 4.11 -8.18
C LYS A 124 25.42 3.30 -9.16
N ASP A 125 26.12 2.30 -8.68
CA ASP A 125 27.01 1.44 -9.50
C ASP A 125 26.23 0.30 -10.15
N GLY A 126 24.92 0.16 -9.84
CA GLY A 126 24.01 -0.84 -10.40
C GLY A 126 23.99 -2.16 -9.64
N LYS A 127 24.58 -2.22 -8.47
CA LYS A 127 24.51 -3.40 -7.61
C LYS A 127 23.11 -3.56 -7.06
N LEU A 128 22.51 -4.72 -7.28
CA LEU A 128 21.16 -5.05 -6.83
C LEU A 128 21.17 -5.56 -5.38
N THR A 129 20.27 -5.01 -4.59
CA THR A 129 19.86 -5.53 -3.28
C THR A 129 18.39 -5.93 -3.36
N VAL A 130 18.05 -7.14 -2.94
CA VAL A 130 16.66 -7.62 -2.90
C VAL A 130 16.21 -7.72 -1.45
N VAL A 131 15.13 -7.02 -1.13
CA VAL A 131 14.48 -7.07 0.18
C VAL A 131 13.17 -7.81 0.06
N ASP A 132 12.98 -8.84 0.87
CA ASP A 132 11.72 -9.59 0.94
C ASP A 132 10.79 -8.92 1.96
N GLN A 133 9.85 -8.11 1.45
CA GLN A 133 8.88 -7.37 2.26
C GLN A 133 7.89 -8.29 2.97
N ASP A 134 7.69 -9.52 2.50
CA ASP A 134 6.79 -10.48 3.13
C ASP A 134 7.34 -11.08 4.43
N LYS A 135 8.63 -10.88 4.72
CA LYS A 135 9.24 -11.36 5.97
C LYS A 135 8.67 -10.66 7.21
N LYS A 136 8.17 -9.42 7.08
CA LYS A 136 7.51 -8.70 8.18
C LYS A 136 6.19 -9.36 8.59
N PHE A 137 5.48 -9.94 7.63
CA PHE A 137 4.21 -10.60 7.87
C PHE A 137 4.41 -11.94 8.59
N GLY A 138 3.43 -12.36 9.39
CA GLY A 138 3.39 -13.68 9.99
C GLY A 138 3.19 -14.81 8.97
N LYS A 139 2.57 -15.90 9.38
CA LYS A 139 2.21 -16.99 8.46
C LYS A 139 1.11 -16.60 7.48
N ILE A 140 0.23 -15.70 7.91
CA ILE A 140 -0.84 -15.14 7.08
C ILE A 140 -0.24 -14.06 6.20
N LYS A 141 -0.26 -14.27 4.90
CA LYS A 141 0.28 -13.36 3.89
C LYS A 141 -0.84 -12.56 3.23
N LEU A 142 -0.46 -11.58 2.42
CA LEU A 142 -1.41 -10.71 1.72
C LEU A 142 -2.46 -11.49 0.91
N ASP A 143 -2.08 -12.59 0.25
CA ASP A 143 -3.01 -13.41 -0.54
C ASP A 143 -4.19 -13.94 0.29
N TYR A 144 -3.95 -14.28 1.55
CA TYR A 144 -5.03 -14.67 2.47
C TYR A 144 -5.98 -13.50 2.72
N ILE A 145 -5.44 -12.30 2.94
CA ILE A 145 -6.22 -11.08 3.18
C ILE A 145 -7.07 -10.73 1.95
N MET A 146 -6.49 -10.85 0.76
CA MET A 146 -7.21 -10.61 -0.49
C MET A 146 -8.34 -11.64 -0.69
N SER A 147 -8.08 -12.92 -0.38
CA SER A 147 -9.10 -13.97 -0.40
C SER A 147 -10.21 -13.71 0.61
N PHE A 148 -9.87 -13.29 1.83
CA PHE A 148 -10.84 -12.91 2.85
C PHE A 148 -11.78 -11.81 2.38
N LEU A 149 -11.25 -10.75 1.74
CA LEU A 149 -12.05 -9.66 1.20
C LEU A 149 -12.97 -10.13 0.06
N GLN A 150 -12.48 -11.02 -0.80
CA GLN A 150 -13.30 -11.63 -1.85
C GLN A 150 -14.41 -12.51 -1.27
N ASP A 151 -14.12 -13.35 -0.28
CA ASP A 151 -15.10 -14.22 0.38
C ASP A 151 -16.19 -13.44 1.13
N LYS A 152 -15.85 -12.24 1.61
CA LYS A 152 -16.82 -11.27 2.15
C LYS A 152 -17.66 -10.59 1.07
N GLY A 153 -17.36 -10.80 -0.21
CA GLY A 153 -18.02 -10.14 -1.33
C GLY A 153 -17.70 -8.65 -1.45
N ILE A 154 -16.62 -8.20 -0.80
CA ILE A 154 -16.20 -6.80 -0.79
C ILE A 154 -15.51 -6.46 -2.10
N ILE A 155 -14.61 -7.34 -2.57
CA ILE A 155 -13.87 -7.17 -3.82
C ILE A 155 -14.08 -8.36 -4.76
N ASN A 156 -13.76 -8.12 -6.01
CA ASN A 156 -13.59 -9.18 -7.01
C ASN A 156 -12.15 -9.13 -7.53
N LEU A 157 -11.32 -10.09 -7.14
CA LEU A 157 -9.90 -10.15 -7.48
C LEU A 157 -9.65 -10.23 -8.98
N LYS A 158 -10.59 -10.80 -9.74
CA LYS A 158 -10.44 -10.96 -11.20
C LYS A 158 -10.71 -9.66 -11.96
N THR A 159 -11.65 -8.87 -11.49
CA THR A 159 -12.10 -7.67 -12.22
C THR A 159 -11.66 -6.36 -11.57
N GLY A 160 -11.13 -6.40 -10.34
CA GLY A 160 -10.87 -5.22 -9.52
C GLY A 160 -12.13 -4.51 -9.01
N ALA A 161 -13.33 -5.07 -9.29
CA ALA A 161 -14.57 -4.47 -8.81
C ALA A 161 -14.59 -4.45 -7.28
N GLY A 162 -15.07 -3.34 -6.72
CA GLY A 162 -15.11 -3.09 -5.28
C GLY A 162 -13.80 -2.51 -4.70
N TRP A 163 -12.71 -2.49 -5.45
CA TRP A 163 -11.44 -1.92 -4.98
C TRP A 163 -11.51 -0.38 -4.84
N TYR A 164 -12.12 0.28 -5.79
CA TYR A 164 -12.36 1.72 -5.76
C TYR A 164 -13.86 2.03 -5.67
N ASN A 165 -14.22 3.14 -5.04
CA ASN A 165 -15.56 3.69 -5.08
C ASN A 165 -15.84 4.39 -6.44
N LYS A 166 -17.02 4.97 -6.58
CA LYS A 166 -17.43 5.71 -7.79
C LYS A 166 -16.61 6.98 -8.06
N ASP A 167 -15.95 7.51 -7.02
CA ASP A 167 -15.12 8.71 -7.08
C ASP A 167 -13.63 8.38 -7.21
N PHE A 168 -13.31 7.08 -7.35
CA PHE A 168 -11.97 6.49 -7.47
C PHE A 168 -11.12 6.57 -6.20
N ASP A 169 -11.74 6.75 -5.05
CA ASP A 169 -11.05 6.56 -3.79
C ASP A 169 -11.04 5.07 -3.42
N LEU A 170 -10.05 4.65 -2.66
CA LEU A 170 -9.97 3.29 -2.16
C LEU A 170 -11.13 2.99 -1.19
N ASN A 171 -11.84 1.88 -1.41
CA ASN A 171 -12.89 1.43 -0.52
C ASN A 171 -12.35 0.85 0.80
N TYR A 172 -11.06 0.56 0.86
CA TYR A 172 -10.42 0.05 2.08
C TYR A 172 -8.96 0.44 2.16
N ALA A 173 -8.50 0.53 3.40
CA ALA A 173 -7.09 0.53 3.74
C ALA A 173 -6.71 -0.85 4.27
N ILE A 174 -5.52 -1.31 3.91
CA ILE A 174 -4.92 -2.54 4.42
C ILE A 174 -3.56 -2.19 5.00
N ASP A 175 -3.36 -2.55 6.26
CA ASP A 175 -2.09 -2.31 6.95
C ASP A 175 -1.67 -3.54 7.75
N PHE A 176 -0.42 -3.58 8.17
CA PHE A 176 0.11 -4.64 9.02
C PHE A 176 0.83 -4.04 10.23
N ILE A 177 0.26 -4.28 11.41
CA ILE A 177 0.82 -3.83 12.69
C ILE A 177 1.92 -4.79 13.10
N GLU A 178 3.17 -4.44 12.84
CA GLU A 178 4.32 -5.33 13.00
C GLU A 178 4.54 -5.77 14.45
N GLU A 179 4.34 -4.88 15.43
CA GLU A 179 4.53 -5.17 16.84
C GLU A 179 3.58 -6.26 17.36
N ASP A 180 2.35 -6.25 16.86
CA ASP A 180 1.30 -7.20 17.27
C ASP A 180 1.15 -8.37 16.31
N LYS A 181 1.84 -8.34 15.17
CA LYS A 181 1.69 -9.30 14.05
C LYS A 181 0.24 -9.43 13.61
N VAL A 182 -0.43 -8.31 13.37
CA VAL A 182 -1.86 -8.27 13.05
C VAL A 182 -2.09 -7.44 11.79
N TRP A 183 -2.92 -7.97 10.90
CA TRP A 183 -3.46 -7.23 9.77
C TRP A 183 -4.62 -6.35 10.24
N GLU A 184 -4.60 -5.10 9.88
CA GLU A 184 -5.72 -4.18 10.03
C GLU A 184 -6.33 -3.91 8.66
N ILE A 185 -7.64 -4.14 8.53
CA ILE A 185 -8.39 -3.90 7.31
C ILE A 185 -9.53 -2.95 7.66
N VAL A 186 -9.57 -1.81 7.00
CA VAL A 186 -10.61 -0.82 7.17
C VAL A 186 -11.41 -0.72 5.89
N GLN A 187 -12.67 -1.11 5.91
CA GLN A 187 -13.61 -0.79 4.85
C GLN A 187 -14.20 0.59 5.12
N VAL A 188 -13.89 1.53 4.24
CA VAL A 188 -14.30 2.94 4.37
C VAL A 188 -15.77 3.05 3.98
N GLU A 189 -16.55 3.83 4.73
CA GLU A 189 -17.96 4.12 4.45
C GLU A 189 -18.81 2.86 4.22
N ALA A 190 -18.51 1.79 4.96
CA ALA A 190 -19.06 0.46 4.73
C ALA A 190 -20.58 0.36 4.93
N GLU A 191 -21.14 1.13 5.88
CA GLU A 191 -22.55 1.13 6.16
C GLU A 191 -23.05 2.53 6.62
N PRO A 192 -24.35 2.86 6.35
CA PRO A 192 -24.94 4.09 6.85
C PRO A 192 -24.87 4.19 8.36
N TYR A 193 -24.61 5.38 8.88
CA TYR A 193 -24.60 5.61 10.31
C TYR A 193 -26.00 5.46 10.92
N ASP A 194 -26.13 4.57 11.90
CA ASP A 194 -27.35 4.39 12.72
C ASP A 194 -27.03 4.64 14.20
N PRO A 195 -27.55 5.71 14.83
CA PRO A 195 -27.31 6.02 16.25
C PRO A 195 -27.67 4.89 17.22
N LYS A 196 -28.65 4.03 16.86
CA LYS A 196 -29.06 2.89 17.69
C LYS A 196 -28.03 1.77 17.68
N LYS A 197 -27.39 1.56 16.52
CA LYS A 197 -26.37 0.51 16.31
C LYS A 197 -24.99 0.99 16.73
N HIS A 198 -24.63 2.23 16.36
CA HIS A 198 -23.28 2.74 16.49
C HIS A 198 -23.08 3.64 17.72
N GLY A 199 -24.16 3.95 18.45
CA GLY A 199 -24.15 4.83 19.60
C GLY A 199 -24.14 6.32 19.20
N VAL A 200 -24.39 7.20 20.15
CA VAL A 200 -24.30 8.65 19.91
C VAL A 200 -22.84 9.08 20.12
N PRO A 201 -22.23 9.80 19.18
CA PRO A 201 -20.88 10.34 19.36
C PRO A 201 -20.83 11.18 20.66
N LYS A 202 -19.81 10.98 21.48
CA LYS A 202 -19.60 11.81 22.67
C LYS A 202 -19.34 13.24 22.21
N GLU A 203 -20.18 14.17 22.64
CA GLU A 203 -19.94 15.60 22.42
C GLU A 203 -18.58 15.99 23.00
N ILE A 204 -17.68 16.44 22.15
CA ILE A 204 -16.47 17.13 22.57
C ILE A 204 -16.90 18.60 22.70
N LYS A 205 -16.94 19.15 23.93
CA LYS A 205 -17.37 20.54 24.22
C LYS A 205 -16.73 21.52 23.22
N GLY A 206 -17.58 22.18 22.43
CA GLY A 206 -17.19 23.28 21.54
C GLY A 206 -16.77 22.92 20.13
N VAL A 207 -16.84 21.64 19.72
CA VAL A 207 -16.58 21.22 18.33
C VAL A 207 -17.86 20.66 17.75
N ALA A 208 -18.36 21.26 16.66
CA ALA A 208 -19.42 20.66 15.87
C ALA A 208 -18.87 19.34 15.29
N ILE A 209 -19.33 18.20 15.80
CA ILE A 209 -19.01 16.90 15.24
C ILE A 209 -19.87 16.78 13.98
N CYS A 210 -19.25 16.86 12.80
CA CYS A 210 -19.88 16.35 11.59
C CYS A 210 -20.13 14.87 11.81
N LEU A 211 -21.40 14.50 12.01
CA LEU A 211 -21.79 13.10 11.99
C LEU A 211 -21.44 12.58 10.60
N LYS A 212 -20.57 11.59 10.53
CA LYS A 212 -20.35 10.88 9.27
C LYS A 212 -21.68 10.23 8.88
N ASP A 213 -22.07 10.37 7.63
CA ASP A 213 -23.26 9.71 7.10
C ASP A 213 -23.08 8.18 7.07
N TYR A 214 -21.84 7.73 7.17
CA TYR A 214 -21.41 6.34 7.10
C TYR A 214 -20.40 6.01 8.20
N VAL A 215 -20.26 4.73 8.51
CA VAL A 215 -19.25 4.17 9.41
C VAL A 215 -18.34 3.20 8.69
N ASP A 216 -17.11 3.19 9.12
CA ASP A 216 -16.11 2.24 8.65
C ASP A 216 -16.26 0.91 9.39
N ILE A 217 -16.08 -0.20 8.69
CA ILE A 217 -15.96 -1.52 9.31
C ILE A 217 -14.48 -1.88 9.40
N VAL A 218 -14.03 -2.27 10.58
CA VAL A 218 -12.63 -2.62 10.83
C VAL A 218 -12.54 -4.09 11.24
N TRP A 219 -11.68 -4.84 10.56
CA TRP A 219 -11.29 -6.19 10.94
C TRP A 219 -9.82 -6.21 11.33
N TYR A 220 -9.53 -7.01 12.34
CA TYR A 220 -8.18 -7.37 12.73
C TYR A 220 -7.98 -8.85 12.49
N ILE A 221 -6.92 -9.25 11.77
CA ILE A 221 -6.64 -10.65 11.46
C ILE A 221 -5.25 -10.98 12.02
N ASP A 222 -5.20 -11.95 12.92
CA ASP A 222 -3.96 -12.44 13.50
C ASP A 222 -3.04 -12.99 12.42
N GLY A 223 -1.85 -12.44 12.30
CA GLY A 223 -0.88 -12.77 11.26
C GLY A 223 -0.28 -14.18 11.39
N GLU A 224 -0.44 -14.84 12.54
CA GLU A 224 0.05 -16.21 12.76
C GLU A 224 -1.03 -17.28 12.59
N THR A 225 -2.27 -16.95 12.98
CA THR A 225 -3.35 -17.94 13.06
C THR A 225 -4.46 -17.70 12.03
N GLY A 226 -4.58 -16.50 11.48
CA GLY A 226 -5.69 -16.10 10.62
C GLY A 226 -6.99 -15.84 11.38
N GLN A 227 -6.97 -15.82 12.72
CA GLN A 227 -8.16 -15.52 13.50
C GLN A 227 -8.60 -14.08 13.29
N VAL A 228 -9.89 -13.90 12.96
CA VAL A 228 -10.50 -12.60 12.71
C VAL A 228 -11.10 -12.05 14.00
N TYR A 229 -10.87 -10.78 14.27
CA TYR A 229 -11.40 -10.06 15.42
C TYR A 229 -12.11 -8.79 14.96
N THR A 230 -13.18 -8.44 15.67
CA THR A 230 -13.73 -7.09 15.64
C THR A 230 -12.81 -6.13 16.39
N LYS A 231 -13.04 -4.82 16.20
CA LYS A 231 -12.28 -3.77 16.92
C LYS A 231 -12.37 -3.90 18.44
N GLU A 232 -13.52 -4.32 18.97
CA GLU A 232 -13.73 -4.51 20.41
C GLU A 232 -12.98 -5.74 20.95
N GLU A 233 -13.06 -6.85 20.23
CA GLU A 233 -12.35 -8.09 20.59
C GLU A 233 -10.84 -7.87 20.59
N TYR A 234 -10.30 -7.20 19.56
CA TYR A 234 -8.88 -6.87 19.46
C TYR A 234 -8.42 -5.98 20.63
N LYS A 235 -9.17 -4.91 20.96
CA LYS A 235 -8.87 -4.06 22.12
C LYS A 235 -8.87 -4.81 23.44
N ASN A 236 -9.75 -5.81 23.59
CA ASN A 236 -9.86 -6.61 24.81
C ASN A 236 -8.77 -7.67 24.89
N ARG A 237 -8.30 -8.22 23.77
CA ARG A 237 -7.15 -9.13 23.70
C ARG A 237 -5.89 -8.50 24.34
N ASN A 238 -5.62 -7.24 24.08
CA ASN A 238 -4.46 -6.53 24.57
C ASN A 238 -4.58 -6.09 26.06
N LYS A 239 -5.80 -6.17 26.63
CA LYS A 239 -6.03 -5.86 28.06
C LYS A 239 -5.90 -7.06 28.97
N SER A 240 -5.91 -8.30 28.45
CA SER A 240 -5.67 -9.47 29.25
C SER A 240 -4.22 -9.46 29.74
N PRO A 241 -3.95 -9.61 31.05
CA PRO A 241 -2.58 -9.63 31.57
C PRO A 241 -1.83 -10.77 30.87
N LYS A 242 -0.72 -10.42 30.22
CA LYS A 242 0.22 -11.42 29.68
C LYS A 242 0.59 -12.31 30.85
N THR A 243 0.08 -13.53 30.88
CA THR A 243 0.46 -14.51 31.89
C THR A 243 1.96 -14.74 31.74
N ILE A 244 2.73 -14.12 32.62
CA ILE A 244 4.18 -14.37 32.70
C ILE A 244 4.31 -15.81 33.11
N ARG A 245 4.53 -16.72 32.15
CA ARG A 245 5.01 -18.06 32.46
C ARG A 245 6.47 -17.92 32.88
N THR A 246 6.69 -17.77 34.16
CA THR A 246 8.01 -18.07 34.79
C THR A 246 8.26 -19.56 34.65
N PHE A 247 9.26 -19.93 33.88
CA PHE A 247 9.89 -21.25 33.88
C PHE A 247 11.07 -21.23 34.83
#